data_69dde50c8eebb864026a6704b687468c
#
_entry.id   69dde50c8eebb864026a6704b687468c
#
_cell.length_a   1.000
_cell.length_b   1.000
_cell.length_c   1.000
_cell.angle_alpha   90.00
_cell.angle_beta   90.00
_cell.angle_gamma   90.00
#
_symmetry.space_group_name_H-M   'P 1'
#
loop_
_entity.id
_entity.type
_entity.pdbx_description
1 polymer ?
#
loop_
_entity_poly.entity_id
_entity_poly.type
_entity_poly.pdbx_seq_one_letter_code
_entity_poly.pdbx_strand_id
1 'polypeptide(L)'
;MTLDDLRVFAVVCRTGSLSAAARDLTCTQSAVSQHVRRLEREIGLSLLERRPRGVVPTPAGRRLHSAVTEGLGCIDHALRQLEELAHADGGSVRVTTGATTVRHFMAAAVVDFRRRFPQASLEFQTEPSSRGCFDALAAGSVDLAWVTLGPSIRSAEQHPVVELPWALAVTARDPLADRAFIEPADLQDARLIGLPENSTARAQLGSWLAESGIRPVFDTSVTDWDTAILLAELGLGHAVVPTLPDWSGPGHPDLRLIPIPALPPLAAGWAVRRWDALSPLARAFAEGVAHHCRKRPGMP
;
A
#
# COMPACT_ATOMS: atom_id res chain seq x y z
N MET A 1 17.46 -1.30 29.60
CA MET A 1 16.66 -1.38 28.36
C MET A 1 16.75 -2.79 27.77
N THR A 2 15.62 -3.42 27.50
CA THR A 2 15.51 -4.76 26.92
C THR A 2 14.71 -4.70 25.63
N LEU A 3 14.78 -5.76 24.80
CA LEU A 3 13.92 -5.87 23.62
C LEU A 3 12.44 -5.84 23.98
N ASP A 4 12.06 -6.39 25.13
CA ASP A 4 10.67 -6.33 25.61
C ASP A 4 10.22 -4.92 25.94
N ASP A 5 11.11 -4.06 26.50
CA ASP A 5 10.79 -2.65 26.72
C ASP A 5 10.46 -1.94 25.42
N LEU A 6 11.23 -2.23 24.37
CA LEU A 6 11.03 -1.67 23.04
C LEU A 6 9.75 -2.21 22.38
N ARG A 7 9.49 -3.53 22.49
CA ARG A 7 8.23 -4.14 21.98
C ARG A 7 7.01 -3.55 22.65
N VAL A 8 7.01 -3.48 23.97
CA VAL A 8 5.90 -2.89 24.74
C VAL A 8 5.66 -1.43 24.34
N PHE A 9 6.73 -0.64 24.23
CA PHE A 9 6.64 0.76 23.79
C PHE A 9 6.04 0.88 22.38
N ALA A 10 6.46 0.05 21.42
CA ALA A 10 5.92 0.06 20.06
C ALA A 10 4.42 -0.26 20.05
N VAL A 11 3.97 -1.26 20.82
CA VAL A 11 2.54 -1.60 20.94
C VAL A 11 1.74 -0.48 21.58
N VAL A 12 2.29 0.21 22.61
CA VAL A 12 1.63 1.37 23.21
C VAL A 12 1.47 2.52 22.23
N CYS A 13 2.49 2.81 21.42
CA CYS A 13 2.40 3.83 20.37
C CYS A 13 1.36 3.50 19.32
N ARG A 14 1.26 2.23 18.89
CA ARG A 14 0.30 1.73 17.90
C ARG A 14 -1.15 1.81 18.40
N THR A 15 -1.38 1.39 19.66
CA THR A 15 -2.73 1.33 20.23
C THR A 15 -3.22 2.65 20.81
N GLY A 16 -2.31 3.60 21.10
CA GLY A 16 -2.63 4.85 21.78
C GLY A 16 -3.12 4.70 23.23
N SER A 17 -3.00 3.49 23.81
CA SER A 17 -3.56 3.19 25.13
C SER A 17 -2.76 2.11 25.84
N LEU A 18 -2.34 2.40 27.08
CA LEU A 18 -1.65 1.43 27.95
C LEU A 18 -2.52 0.20 28.24
N SER A 19 -3.85 0.40 28.41
CA SER A 19 -4.79 -0.71 28.67
C SER A 19 -5.05 -1.55 27.42
N ALA A 20 -5.09 -0.96 26.22
CA ALA A 20 -5.19 -1.70 24.98
C ALA A 20 -3.91 -2.50 24.71
N ALA A 21 -2.76 -1.88 24.89
CA ALA A 21 -1.46 -2.55 24.77
C ALA A 21 -1.32 -3.74 25.75
N ALA A 22 -1.81 -3.59 26.97
CA ALA A 22 -1.80 -4.67 27.96
C ALA A 22 -2.65 -5.88 27.52
N ARG A 23 -3.80 -5.63 26.88
CA ARG A 23 -4.64 -6.71 26.31
C ARG A 23 -3.94 -7.39 25.14
N ASP A 24 -3.39 -6.61 24.20
CA ASP A 24 -2.64 -7.15 23.05
C ASP A 24 -1.45 -8.01 23.48
N LEU A 25 -0.75 -7.62 24.56
CA LEU A 25 0.43 -8.30 25.07
C LEU A 25 0.10 -9.37 26.14
N THR A 26 -1.18 -9.62 26.43
CA THR A 26 -1.63 -10.57 27.43
C THR A 26 -0.96 -10.38 28.79
N CYS A 27 -0.82 -9.10 29.20
CA CYS A 27 -0.19 -8.72 30.47
C CYS A 27 -1.02 -7.64 31.21
N THR A 28 -0.56 -7.20 32.38
CA THR A 28 -1.23 -6.14 33.16
C THR A 28 -0.85 -4.75 32.67
N GLN A 29 -1.76 -3.77 32.79
CA GLN A 29 -1.46 -2.37 32.50
C GLN A 29 -0.32 -1.84 33.35
N SER A 30 -0.16 -2.30 34.60
CA SER A 30 0.95 -1.93 35.47
C SER A 30 2.29 -2.40 34.91
N ALA A 31 2.37 -3.62 34.34
CA ALA A 31 3.56 -4.14 33.69
C ALA A 31 3.93 -3.29 32.47
N VAL A 32 2.96 -2.99 31.58
CA VAL A 32 3.17 -2.08 30.44
C VAL A 32 3.71 -0.74 30.90
N SER A 33 3.11 -0.14 31.95
CA SER A 33 3.56 1.14 32.50
C SER A 33 4.99 1.08 33.06
N GLN A 34 5.38 -0.06 33.66
CA GLN A 34 6.76 -0.25 34.18
C GLN A 34 7.79 -0.35 33.05
N HIS A 35 7.49 -1.09 31.95
CA HIS A 35 8.35 -1.16 30.78
C HIS A 35 8.59 0.23 30.17
N VAL A 36 7.55 1.01 29.95
CA VAL A 36 7.65 2.38 29.41
C VAL A 36 8.45 3.28 30.35
N ARG A 37 8.17 3.29 31.67
CA ARG A 37 8.92 4.10 32.63
C ARG A 37 10.39 3.71 32.72
N ARG A 38 10.72 2.42 32.61
CA ARG A 38 12.11 1.94 32.57
C ARG A 38 12.83 2.49 31.36
N LEU A 39 12.17 2.41 30.18
CA LEU A 39 12.70 2.91 28.91
C LEU A 39 12.95 4.43 28.98
N GLU A 40 11.97 5.22 29.44
CA GLU A 40 12.09 6.67 29.58
C GLU A 40 13.20 7.07 30.57
N ARG A 41 13.34 6.33 31.67
CA ARG A 41 14.38 6.57 32.66
C ARG A 41 15.78 6.32 32.09
N GLU A 42 15.98 5.26 31.33
CA GLU A 42 17.28 4.95 30.74
C GLU A 42 17.66 5.91 29.61
N ILE A 43 16.67 6.38 28.82
CA ILE A 43 16.92 7.36 27.77
C ILE A 43 17.02 8.78 28.30
N GLY A 44 16.43 9.06 29.46
CA GLY A 44 16.40 10.39 30.07
C GLY A 44 15.39 11.35 29.41
N LEU A 45 14.48 10.85 28.63
CA LEU A 45 13.46 11.64 27.92
C LEU A 45 12.07 11.02 28.07
N SER A 46 11.04 11.86 28.18
CA SER A 46 9.66 11.41 28.08
C SER A 46 9.34 11.02 26.64
N LEU A 47 8.87 9.80 26.43
CA LEU A 47 8.53 9.25 25.12
C LEU A 47 7.03 9.32 24.83
N LEU A 48 6.20 9.39 25.88
CA LEU A 48 4.75 9.44 25.77
C LEU A 48 4.18 10.65 26.53
N GLU A 49 3.15 11.26 25.97
CA GLU A 49 2.31 12.28 26.60
C GLU A 49 0.95 11.69 26.94
N ARG A 50 0.43 11.99 28.14
CA ARG A 50 -0.94 11.64 28.52
C ARG A 50 -1.93 12.61 27.90
N ARG A 51 -3.00 12.09 27.32
CA ARG A 51 -4.13 12.84 26.77
C ARG A 51 -5.44 12.33 27.40
N PRO A 52 -6.53 13.11 27.37
CA PRO A 52 -7.80 12.69 27.94
C PRO A 52 -8.34 11.35 27.37
N ARG A 53 -7.93 11.00 26.16
CA ARG A 53 -8.35 9.75 25.46
C ARG A 53 -7.23 8.72 25.30
N GLY A 54 -6.17 8.78 26.10
CA GLY A 54 -5.08 7.80 26.03
C GLY A 54 -3.68 8.40 26.12
N VAL A 55 -2.77 7.89 25.32
CA VAL A 55 -1.37 8.36 25.26
C VAL A 55 -0.97 8.60 23.80
N VAL A 56 -0.12 9.60 23.57
CA VAL A 56 0.45 9.91 22.26
C VAL A 56 1.97 10.01 22.38
N PRO A 57 2.74 9.60 21.37
CA PRO A 57 4.18 9.71 21.40
C PRO A 57 4.63 11.18 21.29
N THR A 58 5.63 11.56 22.10
CA THR A 58 6.36 12.82 21.97
C THR A 58 7.17 12.87 20.67
N PRO A 59 7.79 13.99 20.27
CA PRO A 59 8.74 14.01 19.17
C PRO A 59 9.87 12.99 19.31
N ALA A 60 10.42 12.82 20.51
CA ALA A 60 11.42 11.79 20.82
C ALA A 60 10.80 10.38 20.71
N GLY A 61 9.59 10.21 21.24
CA GLY A 61 8.84 8.95 21.14
C GLY A 61 8.54 8.55 19.69
N ARG A 62 8.16 9.49 18.84
CA ARG A 62 7.95 9.19 17.41
C ARG A 62 9.22 8.71 16.70
N ARG A 63 10.36 9.37 16.99
CA ARG A 63 11.67 8.94 16.45
C ARG A 63 12.03 7.54 16.89
N LEU A 64 11.90 7.27 18.18
CA LEU A 64 12.20 5.95 18.74
C LEU A 64 11.23 4.90 18.21
N HIS A 65 9.94 5.19 18.12
CA HIS A 65 8.91 4.28 17.61
C HIS A 65 9.23 3.82 16.18
N SER A 66 9.59 4.75 15.30
CA SER A 66 9.98 4.42 13.91
C SER A 66 11.18 3.46 13.89
N ALA A 67 12.25 3.78 14.62
CA ALA A 67 13.46 2.96 14.66
C ALA A 67 13.23 1.58 15.31
N VAL A 68 12.40 1.53 16.35
CA VAL A 68 12.05 0.28 17.05
C VAL A 68 11.21 -0.62 16.16
N THR A 69 10.21 -0.07 15.49
CA THR A 69 9.35 -0.82 14.57
C THR A 69 10.17 -1.44 13.44
N GLU A 70 11.06 -0.65 12.84
CA GLU A 70 11.96 -1.12 11.79
C GLU A 70 12.93 -2.21 12.31
N GLY A 71 13.60 -1.97 13.44
CA GLY A 71 14.56 -2.90 14.01
C GLY A 71 13.95 -4.23 14.45
N LEU A 72 12.81 -4.19 15.15
CA LEU A 72 12.08 -5.39 15.54
C LEU A 72 11.54 -6.15 14.33
N GLY A 73 11.02 -5.43 13.33
CA GLY A 73 10.56 -6.03 12.08
C GLY A 73 11.68 -6.77 11.34
N CYS A 74 12.90 -6.22 11.33
CA CYS A 74 14.07 -6.90 10.76
C CYS A 74 14.42 -8.20 11.52
N ILE A 75 14.40 -8.17 12.84
CA ILE A 75 14.68 -9.34 13.68
C ILE A 75 13.61 -10.42 13.46
N ASP A 76 12.34 -10.06 13.55
CA ASP A 76 11.22 -10.99 13.38
C ASP A 76 11.20 -11.62 11.98
N HIS A 77 11.57 -10.84 10.95
CA HIS A 77 11.73 -11.38 9.60
C HIS A 77 12.86 -12.39 9.49
N ALA A 78 14.03 -12.07 10.06
CA ALA A 78 15.17 -12.98 10.04
C ALA A 78 14.86 -14.30 10.78
N LEU A 79 14.20 -14.22 11.94
CA LEU A 79 13.77 -15.39 12.69
C LEU A 79 12.83 -16.28 11.88
N ARG A 80 11.85 -15.70 11.20
CA ARG A 80 10.95 -16.45 10.32
C ARG A 80 11.69 -17.11 9.15
N GLN A 81 12.65 -16.41 8.52
CA GLN A 81 13.46 -17.02 7.46
C GLN A 81 14.25 -18.23 7.98
N LEU A 82 14.76 -18.18 9.21
CA LEU A 82 15.43 -19.32 9.83
C LEU A 82 14.47 -20.47 10.12
N GLU A 83 13.25 -20.16 10.58
CA GLU A 83 12.20 -21.17 10.77
C GLU A 83 11.81 -21.83 9.43
N GLU A 84 11.69 -21.08 8.34
CA GLU A 84 11.43 -21.61 7.00
C GLU A 84 12.56 -22.52 6.50
N LEU A 85 13.83 -22.20 6.83
CA LEU A 85 14.98 -23.06 6.50
C LEU A 85 15.00 -24.35 7.32
N ALA A 86 14.49 -24.30 8.56
CA ALA A 86 14.46 -25.47 9.44
C ALA A 86 13.31 -26.44 9.11
N HIS A 87 12.23 -25.96 8.47
CA HIS A 87 11.08 -26.76 8.09
C HIS A 87 11.14 -27.04 6.58
N ALA A 88 11.36 -28.30 6.21
CA ALA A 88 11.41 -28.75 4.81
C ALA A 88 10.06 -28.64 4.06
N ASP A 89 8.99 -28.24 4.71
CA ASP A 89 7.60 -28.28 4.23
C ASP A 89 7.09 -26.96 3.64
N GLY A 90 7.90 -26.31 2.82
CA GLY A 90 7.45 -25.18 2.00
C GLY A 90 7.29 -23.88 2.79
N GLY A 91 8.10 -22.88 2.52
CA GLY A 91 8.04 -21.56 3.13
C GLY A 91 6.77 -20.78 2.79
N SER A 92 6.69 -19.55 3.30
CA SER A 92 5.58 -18.65 3.05
C SER A 92 6.02 -17.39 2.27
N VAL A 93 5.12 -16.82 1.48
CA VAL A 93 5.29 -15.50 0.86
C VAL A 93 4.11 -14.62 1.27
N ARG A 94 4.39 -13.55 1.99
CA ARG A 94 3.38 -12.59 2.45
C ARG A 94 3.48 -11.32 1.64
N VAL A 95 2.37 -10.97 1.01
CA VAL A 95 2.27 -9.85 0.10
C VAL A 95 1.23 -8.87 0.62
N THR A 96 1.57 -7.59 0.66
CA THR A 96 0.58 -6.53 0.86
C THR A 96 0.37 -5.70 -0.39
N THR A 97 -0.86 -5.27 -0.62
CA THR A 97 -1.23 -4.50 -1.81
C THR A 97 -2.63 -3.90 -1.66
N GLY A 98 -3.03 -3.02 -2.57
CA GLY A 98 -4.42 -2.60 -2.71
C GLY A 98 -5.34 -3.73 -3.22
N ALA A 99 -6.63 -3.62 -2.96
CA ALA A 99 -7.62 -4.67 -3.28
C ALA A 99 -7.64 -5.05 -4.78
N THR A 100 -7.56 -4.07 -5.66
CA THR A 100 -7.62 -4.23 -7.13
C THR A 100 -6.41 -4.97 -7.69
N THR A 101 -5.25 -4.84 -7.06
CA THR A 101 -3.94 -5.24 -7.62
C THR A 101 -3.81 -6.73 -7.88
N VAL A 102 -4.26 -7.56 -6.94
CA VAL A 102 -4.13 -9.03 -7.06
C VAL A 102 -4.83 -9.53 -8.32
N ARG A 103 -6.04 -9.03 -8.56
CA ARG A 103 -6.84 -9.38 -9.75
C ARG A 103 -6.12 -9.01 -11.04
N HIS A 104 -5.65 -7.77 -11.13
CA HIS A 104 -5.16 -7.22 -12.40
C HIS A 104 -3.70 -7.56 -12.69
N PHE A 105 -2.86 -7.77 -11.68
CA PHE A 105 -1.42 -7.96 -11.89
C PHE A 105 -0.88 -9.32 -11.47
N MET A 106 -1.53 -10.02 -10.55
CA MET A 106 -0.94 -11.20 -9.91
C MET A 106 -1.61 -12.52 -10.25
N ALA A 107 -2.83 -12.53 -10.80
CA ALA A 107 -3.60 -13.76 -10.99
C ALA A 107 -2.84 -14.86 -11.73
N ALA A 108 -2.20 -14.55 -12.87
CA ALA A 108 -1.43 -15.53 -13.63
C ALA A 108 -0.17 -15.99 -12.87
N ALA A 109 0.53 -15.06 -12.22
CA ALA A 109 1.72 -15.37 -11.42
C ALA A 109 1.40 -16.26 -10.22
N VAL A 110 0.25 -16.06 -9.57
CA VAL A 110 -0.24 -16.91 -8.48
C VAL A 110 -0.44 -18.35 -8.95
N VAL A 111 -1.08 -18.54 -10.11
CA VAL A 111 -1.30 -19.88 -10.69
C VAL A 111 0.04 -20.58 -10.98
N ASP A 112 0.97 -19.88 -11.63
CA ASP A 112 2.27 -20.44 -11.97
C ASP A 112 3.13 -20.72 -10.74
N PHE A 113 3.10 -19.83 -9.76
CA PHE A 113 3.80 -20.00 -8.50
C PHE A 113 3.29 -21.25 -7.74
N ARG A 114 1.97 -21.43 -7.65
CA ARG A 114 1.37 -22.60 -7.01
C ARG A 114 1.70 -23.91 -7.70
N ARG A 115 1.84 -23.90 -9.04
CA ARG A 115 2.28 -25.08 -9.80
C ARG A 115 3.74 -25.43 -9.52
N ARG A 116 4.61 -24.41 -9.44
CA ARG A 116 6.05 -24.57 -9.22
C ARG A 116 6.39 -24.91 -7.77
N PHE A 117 5.64 -24.36 -6.82
CA PHE A 117 5.87 -24.49 -5.38
C PHE A 117 4.57 -24.91 -4.67
N PRO A 118 4.12 -26.19 -4.84
CA PRO A 118 2.82 -26.64 -4.34
C PRO A 118 2.69 -26.61 -2.81
N GLN A 119 3.83 -26.72 -2.08
CA GLN A 119 3.86 -26.69 -0.61
C GLN A 119 4.02 -25.27 -0.04
N ALA A 120 4.38 -24.28 -0.86
CA ALA A 120 4.54 -22.93 -0.38
C ALA A 120 3.18 -22.26 -0.10
N SER A 121 3.06 -21.46 0.95
CA SER A 121 1.88 -20.65 1.19
C SER A 121 2.02 -19.24 0.58
N LEU A 122 0.90 -18.70 0.10
CA LEU A 122 0.77 -17.30 -0.32
C LEU A 122 -0.28 -16.63 0.54
N GLU A 123 0.11 -15.56 1.21
CA GLU A 123 -0.78 -14.76 2.05
C GLU A 123 -0.87 -13.35 1.49
N PHE A 124 -2.10 -12.87 1.29
CA PHE A 124 -2.36 -11.51 0.82
C PHE A 124 -3.03 -10.70 1.90
N GLN A 125 -2.45 -9.53 2.19
CA GLN A 125 -3.03 -8.53 3.08
C GLN A 125 -3.42 -7.31 2.24
N THR A 126 -4.61 -6.78 2.45
CA THR A 126 -5.05 -5.58 1.73
C THR A 126 -4.86 -4.35 2.60
N GLU A 127 -4.13 -3.37 2.07
CA GLU A 127 -3.93 -2.07 2.69
C GLU A 127 -4.59 -0.98 1.83
N PRO A 128 -5.27 -0.01 2.45
CA PRO A 128 -6.01 1.03 1.73
C PRO A 128 -5.09 2.09 1.10
N SER A 129 -3.79 2.08 1.41
CA SER A 129 -2.84 3.07 0.91
C SER A 129 -1.43 2.51 0.80
N SER A 130 -0.62 3.08 -0.09
CA SER A 130 0.82 2.75 -0.19
C SER A 130 1.53 2.96 1.15
N ARG A 131 1.12 3.94 1.96
CA ARG A 131 1.69 4.16 3.29
C ARG A 131 1.46 2.96 4.22
N GLY A 132 0.24 2.40 4.27
CA GLY A 132 -0.04 1.17 5.03
C GLY A 132 0.83 0.01 4.57
N CYS A 133 1.04 -0.13 3.25
CA CYS A 133 1.95 -1.14 2.70
C CYS A 133 3.40 -0.95 3.20
N PHE A 134 3.91 0.28 3.23
CA PHE A 134 5.25 0.56 3.75
C PHE A 134 5.35 0.34 5.27
N ASP A 135 4.31 0.67 6.03
CA ASP A 135 4.26 0.41 7.47
C ASP A 135 4.25 -1.11 7.75
N ALA A 136 3.54 -1.91 6.96
CA ALA A 136 3.56 -3.38 7.04
C ALA A 136 4.94 -3.98 6.72
N LEU A 137 5.63 -3.44 5.70
CA LEU A 137 7.02 -3.82 5.38
C LEU A 137 7.97 -3.47 6.53
N ALA A 138 7.89 -2.26 7.07
CA ALA A 138 8.73 -1.81 8.18
C ALA A 138 8.50 -2.66 9.44
N ALA A 139 7.26 -3.02 9.73
CA ALA A 139 6.89 -3.91 10.82
C ALA A 139 7.32 -5.38 10.58
N GLY A 140 7.81 -5.72 9.39
CA GLY A 140 8.18 -7.08 9.04
C GLY A 140 7.02 -8.05 8.95
N SER A 141 5.78 -7.58 8.89
CA SER A 141 4.59 -8.44 8.76
C SER A 141 4.43 -9.03 7.37
N VAL A 142 5.05 -8.41 6.37
CA VAL A 142 5.04 -8.85 4.96
C VAL A 142 6.44 -8.89 4.36
N ASP A 143 6.61 -9.66 3.30
CA ASP A 143 7.87 -9.81 2.57
C ASP A 143 7.92 -8.88 1.37
N LEU A 144 6.78 -8.67 0.71
CA LEU A 144 6.62 -7.90 -0.51
C LEU A 144 5.43 -6.93 -0.36
N ALA A 145 5.57 -5.73 -0.89
CA ALA A 145 4.46 -4.81 -1.04
C ALA A 145 4.34 -4.35 -2.50
N TRP A 146 3.16 -4.47 -3.09
CA TRP A 146 2.90 -3.85 -4.38
C TRP A 146 2.29 -2.48 -4.15
N VAL A 147 2.95 -1.46 -4.66
CA VAL A 147 2.60 -0.06 -4.41
C VAL A 147 2.63 0.78 -5.68
N THR A 148 1.90 1.87 -5.67
CA THR A 148 2.20 3.01 -6.54
C THR A 148 3.53 3.61 -6.09
N LEU A 149 4.48 3.69 -7.00
CA LEU A 149 5.80 4.23 -6.73
C LEU A 149 5.75 5.75 -6.55
N GLY A 150 6.54 6.23 -5.64
CA GLY A 150 6.60 7.64 -5.28
C GLY A 150 8.01 8.04 -4.84
N PRO A 151 8.16 9.15 -4.13
CA PRO A 151 9.45 9.54 -3.57
C PRO A 151 10.09 8.41 -2.77
N SER A 152 11.41 8.30 -2.84
CA SER A 152 12.16 7.25 -2.14
C SER A 152 11.92 7.32 -0.63
N ILE A 153 11.69 6.16 -0.04
CA ILE A 153 11.50 5.98 1.41
C ILE A 153 12.74 5.25 1.94
N ARG A 154 13.35 5.79 2.99
CA ARG A 154 14.62 5.26 3.55
C ARG A 154 14.53 3.79 4.01
N SER A 155 13.34 3.32 4.36
CA SER A 155 13.12 1.98 4.92
C SER A 155 12.75 0.92 3.88
N ALA A 156 12.68 1.27 2.59
CA ALA A 156 12.27 0.35 1.53
C ALA A 156 12.91 0.67 0.19
N GLU A 157 13.35 -0.37 -0.51
CA GLU A 157 13.75 -0.32 -1.91
C GLU A 157 12.50 -0.41 -2.78
N GLN A 158 12.43 0.39 -3.84
CA GLN A 158 11.32 0.39 -4.77
C GLN A 158 11.80 -0.10 -6.14
N HIS A 159 11.12 -1.11 -6.69
CA HIS A 159 11.45 -1.75 -7.96
C HIS A 159 10.28 -1.58 -8.93
N PRO A 160 10.41 -0.71 -9.95
CA PRO A 160 9.35 -0.49 -10.92
C PRO A 160 9.10 -1.75 -11.76
N VAL A 161 7.83 -2.04 -12.02
CA VAL A 161 7.40 -3.19 -12.82
C VAL A 161 6.54 -2.76 -14.01
N VAL A 162 5.64 -1.79 -13.81
CA VAL A 162 4.72 -1.32 -14.84
C VAL A 162 4.58 0.20 -14.78
N GLU A 163 4.31 0.80 -15.94
CA GLU A 163 3.84 2.16 -16.09
C GLU A 163 2.44 2.14 -16.67
N LEU A 164 1.50 2.79 -16.00
CA LEU A 164 0.10 2.76 -16.34
C LEU A 164 -0.34 4.13 -16.83
N PRO A 165 -0.68 4.27 -18.13
CA PRO A 165 -1.28 5.49 -18.64
C PRO A 165 -2.58 5.80 -17.92
N TRP A 166 -2.93 7.08 -17.82
CA TRP A 166 -4.17 7.51 -17.21
C TRP A 166 -5.29 7.62 -18.24
N ALA A 167 -6.51 7.36 -17.78
CA ALA A 167 -7.73 7.61 -18.51
C ALA A 167 -8.80 8.23 -17.61
N LEU A 168 -9.71 8.97 -18.23
CA LEU A 168 -10.96 9.37 -17.63
C LEU A 168 -12.00 8.28 -17.88
N ALA A 169 -12.54 7.71 -16.83
CA ALA A 169 -13.64 6.78 -16.87
C ALA A 169 -14.96 7.55 -16.73
N VAL A 170 -15.85 7.36 -17.69
CA VAL A 170 -17.18 7.97 -17.75
C VAL A 170 -18.20 6.98 -18.28
N THR A 171 -19.47 7.25 -18.06
CA THR A 171 -20.54 6.51 -18.76
C THR A 171 -20.51 6.80 -20.25
N ALA A 172 -20.94 5.86 -21.07
CA ALA A 172 -21.03 6.03 -22.54
C ALA A 172 -21.97 7.17 -23.00
N ARG A 173 -22.81 7.68 -22.10
CA ARG A 173 -23.74 8.79 -22.36
C ARG A 173 -23.19 10.15 -21.95
N ASP A 174 -22.00 10.19 -21.37
CA ASP A 174 -21.35 11.42 -20.94
C ASP A 174 -20.93 12.28 -22.14
N PRO A 175 -21.04 13.61 -22.08
CA PRO A 175 -20.60 14.50 -23.14
C PRO A 175 -19.11 14.36 -23.52
N LEU A 176 -18.28 13.88 -22.59
CA LEU A 176 -16.85 13.64 -22.82
C LEU A 176 -16.57 12.28 -23.47
N ALA A 177 -17.56 11.38 -23.56
CA ALA A 177 -17.37 10.00 -24.03
C ALA A 177 -16.82 9.89 -25.46
N ASP A 178 -17.11 10.88 -26.31
CA ASP A 178 -16.67 10.93 -27.71
C ASP A 178 -15.35 11.69 -27.93
N ARG A 179 -14.72 12.16 -26.85
CA ARG A 179 -13.41 12.83 -26.93
C ARG A 179 -12.30 11.81 -27.27
N ALA A 180 -11.37 12.22 -28.13
CA ALA A 180 -10.19 11.40 -28.43
C ALA A 180 -9.19 11.33 -27.25
N PHE A 181 -9.10 12.39 -26.47
CA PHE A 181 -8.30 12.52 -25.25
C PHE A 181 -8.85 13.62 -24.36
N ILE A 182 -8.47 13.64 -23.10
CA ILE A 182 -8.85 14.60 -22.10
C ILE A 182 -7.69 15.58 -21.83
N GLU A 183 -8.01 16.88 -21.86
CA GLU A 183 -7.14 17.94 -21.42
C GLU A 183 -7.52 18.39 -19.98
N PRO A 184 -6.59 19.05 -19.25
CA PRO A 184 -6.93 19.56 -17.91
C PRO A 184 -8.20 20.40 -17.87
N ALA A 185 -8.42 21.26 -18.88
CA ALA A 185 -9.59 22.13 -18.95
C ALA A 185 -10.92 21.39 -18.99
N ASP A 186 -10.96 20.19 -19.55
CA ASP A 186 -12.17 19.36 -19.61
C ASP A 186 -12.62 18.90 -18.19
N LEU A 187 -11.72 18.95 -17.22
CA LEU A 187 -11.97 18.52 -15.83
C LEU A 187 -12.34 19.67 -14.89
N GLN A 188 -12.43 20.90 -15.37
CA GLN A 188 -12.67 22.08 -14.53
C GLN A 188 -13.97 21.99 -13.73
N ASP A 189 -15.05 21.55 -14.37
CA ASP A 189 -16.38 21.42 -13.77
C ASP A 189 -16.75 19.96 -13.50
N ALA A 190 -15.79 19.04 -13.65
CA ALA A 190 -16.02 17.63 -13.47
C ALA A 190 -16.20 17.28 -11.98
N ARG A 191 -17.23 16.48 -11.67
CA ARG A 191 -17.38 15.84 -10.35
C ARG A 191 -16.54 14.59 -10.32
N LEU A 192 -15.41 14.66 -9.61
CA LEU A 192 -14.48 13.54 -9.58
C LEU A 192 -14.75 12.59 -8.40
N ILE A 193 -14.77 11.32 -8.75
CA ILE A 193 -14.68 10.20 -7.80
C ILE A 193 -13.20 9.99 -7.51
N GLY A 194 -12.79 10.18 -6.27
CA GLY A 194 -11.37 10.14 -5.88
C GLY A 194 -11.01 8.98 -4.98
N LEU A 195 -9.75 8.58 -5.00
CA LEU A 195 -9.15 7.79 -3.94
C LEU A 195 -8.94 8.64 -2.68
N PRO A 196 -8.67 8.02 -1.50
CA PRO A 196 -8.39 8.76 -0.27
C PRO A 196 -7.23 9.75 -0.44
N GLU A 197 -7.26 10.86 0.28
CA GLU A 197 -6.25 11.94 0.19
C GLU A 197 -4.81 11.48 0.44
N ASN A 198 -4.62 10.44 1.24
CA ASN A 198 -3.31 9.86 1.53
C ASN A 198 -2.82 8.86 0.47
N SER A 199 -3.54 8.71 -0.64
CA SER A 199 -3.13 7.88 -1.79
C SER A 199 -2.08 8.62 -2.64
N THR A 200 -1.01 7.93 -3.02
CA THR A 200 0.03 8.45 -3.94
C THR A 200 -0.56 8.85 -5.29
N ALA A 201 -1.47 8.04 -5.84
CA ALA A 201 -2.16 8.33 -7.10
C ALA A 201 -3.02 9.59 -7.02
N ARG A 202 -3.72 9.79 -5.90
CA ARG A 202 -4.51 10.99 -5.65
C ARG A 202 -3.63 12.24 -5.55
N ALA A 203 -2.49 12.15 -4.87
CA ALA A 203 -1.53 13.25 -4.77
C ALA A 203 -0.95 13.63 -6.14
N GLN A 204 -0.58 12.64 -6.97
CA GLN A 204 -0.08 12.88 -8.32
C GLN A 204 -1.11 13.58 -9.21
N LEU A 205 -2.36 13.10 -9.22
CA LEU A 205 -3.46 13.75 -9.94
C LEU A 205 -3.69 15.18 -9.44
N GLY A 206 -3.72 15.38 -8.13
CA GLY A 206 -3.94 16.70 -7.52
C GLY A 206 -2.84 17.68 -7.88
N SER A 207 -1.55 17.27 -7.90
CA SER A 207 -0.43 18.11 -8.32
C SER A 207 -0.56 18.54 -9.78
N TRP A 208 -0.84 17.59 -10.68
CA TRP A 208 -1.00 17.86 -12.10
C TRP A 208 -2.15 18.84 -12.39
N LEU A 209 -3.31 18.66 -11.74
CA LEU A 209 -4.44 19.57 -11.87
C LEU A 209 -4.13 20.98 -11.31
N ALA A 210 -3.43 21.03 -10.16
CA ALA A 210 -3.03 22.31 -9.55
C ALA A 210 -2.05 23.09 -10.43
N GLU A 211 -1.08 22.43 -11.08
CA GLU A 211 -0.14 23.01 -12.04
C GLU A 211 -0.89 23.59 -13.26
N SER A 212 -2.03 22.99 -13.62
CA SER A 212 -2.92 23.46 -14.69
C SER A 212 -3.93 24.52 -14.23
N GLY A 213 -3.85 24.96 -12.97
CA GLY A 213 -4.78 25.94 -12.38
C GLY A 213 -6.17 25.41 -12.08
N ILE A 214 -6.38 24.10 -12.12
CA ILE A 214 -7.68 23.44 -11.96
C ILE A 214 -7.84 22.93 -10.54
N ARG A 215 -9.01 23.17 -9.95
CA ARG A 215 -9.41 22.68 -8.63
C ARG A 215 -10.69 21.86 -8.76
N PRO A 216 -10.56 20.56 -9.06
CA PRO A 216 -11.73 19.71 -9.23
C PRO A 216 -12.47 19.52 -7.91
N VAL A 217 -13.79 19.33 -8.01
CA VAL A 217 -14.62 18.94 -6.88
C VAL A 217 -14.59 17.42 -6.75
N PHE A 218 -14.16 16.95 -5.58
CA PHE A 218 -14.25 15.54 -5.22
C PHE A 218 -15.36 15.39 -4.19
N ASP A 219 -16.50 14.95 -4.64
CA ASP A 219 -17.69 14.76 -3.80
C ASP A 219 -17.86 13.29 -3.34
N THR A 220 -17.17 12.37 -4.01
CA THR A 220 -17.20 10.94 -3.71
C THR A 220 -15.79 10.42 -3.50
N SER A 221 -15.58 9.64 -2.44
CA SER A 221 -14.30 8.98 -2.14
C SER A 221 -14.49 7.47 -2.02
N VAL A 222 -13.63 6.72 -2.70
CA VAL A 222 -13.61 5.27 -2.70
C VAL A 222 -12.21 4.75 -2.37
N THR A 223 -12.10 3.51 -1.93
CA THR A 223 -10.81 2.93 -1.50
C THR A 223 -10.06 2.19 -2.60
N ASP A 224 -10.70 1.92 -3.73
CA ASP A 224 -10.15 1.13 -4.83
C ASP A 224 -10.67 1.58 -6.20
N TRP A 225 -9.92 1.19 -7.24
CA TRP A 225 -10.22 1.58 -8.62
C TRP A 225 -11.45 0.88 -9.20
N ASP A 226 -11.72 -0.39 -8.82
CA ASP A 226 -12.88 -1.13 -9.35
C ASP A 226 -14.18 -0.45 -8.92
N THR A 227 -14.26 0.03 -7.66
CA THR A 227 -15.39 0.83 -7.17
C THR A 227 -15.48 2.18 -7.89
N ALA A 228 -14.35 2.85 -8.15
CA ALA A 228 -14.37 4.12 -8.90
C ALA A 228 -14.92 3.95 -10.31
N ILE A 229 -14.49 2.91 -11.01
CA ILE A 229 -14.96 2.53 -12.35
C ILE A 229 -16.46 2.24 -12.35
N LEU A 230 -16.93 1.43 -11.40
CA LEU A 230 -18.35 1.10 -11.29
C LEU A 230 -19.21 2.36 -11.12
N LEU A 231 -18.81 3.28 -10.24
CA LEU A 231 -19.57 4.51 -10.02
C LEU A 231 -19.55 5.42 -11.27
N ALA A 232 -18.43 5.46 -12.00
CA ALA A 232 -18.34 6.21 -13.26
C ALA A 232 -19.24 5.58 -14.36
N GLU A 233 -19.26 4.26 -14.49
CA GLU A 233 -20.12 3.54 -15.42
C GLU A 233 -21.61 3.80 -15.14
N LEU A 234 -21.99 3.89 -13.86
CA LEU A 234 -23.34 4.24 -13.43
C LEU A 234 -23.70 5.73 -13.63
N GLY A 235 -22.75 6.56 -14.09
CA GLY A 235 -22.97 8.00 -14.31
C GLY A 235 -23.05 8.82 -13.01
N LEU A 236 -22.48 8.33 -11.92
CA LEU A 236 -22.46 9.02 -10.63
C LEU A 236 -21.31 10.00 -10.46
N GLY A 237 -20.47 10.15 -11.48
CA GLY A 237 -19.34 11.06 -11.53
C GLY A 237 -18.30 10.59 -12.53
N HIS A 238 -17.14 11.25 -12.55
CA HIS A 238 -16.01 10.94 -13.40
C HIS A 238 -14.87 10.37 -12.56
N ALA A 239 -14.18 9.33 -13.03
CA ALA A 239 -13.02 8.80 -12.32
C ALA A 239 -11.76 8.89 -13.19
N VAL A 240 -10.71 9.57 -12.68
CA VAL A 240 -9.39 9.51 -13.30
C VAL A 240 -8.66 8.29 -12.75
N VAL A 241 -8.44 7.31 -13.61
CA VAL A 241 -7.96 5.96 -13.26
C VAL A 241 -6.76 5.57 -14.11
N PRO A 242 -5.82 4.73 -13.60
CA PRO A 242 -4.83 4.12 -14.46
C PRO A 242 -5.51 3.13 -15.43
N THR A 243 -5.06 3.10 -16.67
CA THR A 243 -5.61 2.16 -17.65
C THR A 243 -5.17 0.75 -17.34
N LEU A 244 -6.12 -0.13 -17.04
CA LEU A 244 -5.91 -1.56 -16.84
C LEU A 244 -6.59 -2.36 -17.97
N PRO A 245 -5.94 -3.44 -18.47
CA PRO A 245 -6.45 -4.18 -19.64
C PRO A 245 -7.85 -4.76 -19.49
N ASP A 246 -8.22 -5.16 -18.26
CA ASP A 246 -9.47 -5.85 -17.97
C ASP A 246 -10.70 -4.92 -17.92
N TRP A 247 -10.49 -3.59 -17.93
CA TRP A 247 -11.60 -2.61 -17.91
C TRP A 247 -12.11 -2.25 -19.30
N SER A 248 -11.38 -2.60 -20.36
CA SER A 248 -11.81 -2.37 -21.74
C SER A 248 -12.36 -3.67 -22.31
N GLY A 249 -13.69 -3.84 -22.36
CA GLY A 249 -14.25 -5.06 -22.91
C GLY A 249 -15.73 -5.30 -22.62
N PRO A 250 -16.23 -6.50 -22.96
CA PRO A 250 -17.66 -6.84 -22.86
C PRO A 250 -18.24 -6.77 -21.43
N GLY A 251 -17.38 -6.77 -20.41
CA GLY A 251 -17.83 -6.68 -19.01
C GLY A 251 -18.31 -5.29 -18.59
N HIS A 252 -17.99 -4.25 -19.39
CA HIS A 252 -18.32 -2.85 -19.10
C HIS A 252 -18.87 -2.13 -20.34
N PRO A 253 -20.07 -2.49 -20.83
CA PRO A 253 -20.62 -1.99 -22.09
C PRO A 253 -20.91 -0.50 -22.08
N ASP A 254 -21.30 0.03 -20.94
CA ASP A 254 -21.64 1.45 -20.74
C ASP A 254 -20.45 2.30 -20.29
N LEU A 255 -19.26 1.73 -20.09
CA LEU A 255 -18.05 2.44 -19.72
C LEU A 255 -17.29 2.98 -20.93
N ARG A 256 -16.75 4.19 -20.82
CA ARG A 256 -15.76 4.73 -21.75
C ARG A 256 -14.52 5.16 -20.96
N LEU A 257 -13.37 4.77 -21.46
CA LEU A 257 -12.05 5.16 -20.94
C LEU A 257 -11.38 6.06 -21.98
N ILE A 258 -11.26 7.34 -21.64
CA ILE A 258 -10.70 8.35 -22.54
C ILE A 258 -9.29 8.68 -22.06
N PRO A 259 -8.25 8.50 -22.91
CA PRO A 259 -6.85 8.73 -22.51
C PRO A 259 -6.59 10.15 -22.00
N ILE A 260 -5.66 10.28 -21.04
CA ILE A 260 -5.14 11.56 -20.53
C ILE A 260 -3.63 11.60 -20.78
N PRO A 261 -3.18 11.87 -22.01
CA PRO A 261 -1.75 11.75 -22.35
C PRO A 261 -0.85 12.80 -21.68
N ALA A 262 -1.43 13.91 -21.24
CA ALA A 262 -0.70 14.97 -20.54
C ALA A 262 -0.36 14.64 -19.07
N LEU A 263 -1.05 13.67 -18.49
CA LEU A 263 -0.77 13.21 -17.11
C LEU A 263 0.34 12.14 -17.14
N PRO A 264 1.48 12.35 -16.45
CA PRO A 264 2.56 11.36 -16.43
C PRO A 264 2.06 10.00 -15.95
N PRO A 265 2.49 8.89 -16.60
CA PRO A 265 2.04 7.54 -16.25
C PRO A 265 2.24 7.22 -14.77
N LEU A 266 1.34 6.41 -14.23
CA LEU A 266 1.43 5.92 -12.86
C LEU A 266 2.42 4.75 -12.81
N ALA A 267 3.58 4.96 -12.20
CA ALA A 267 4.52 3.86 -11.98
C ALA A 267 4.06 3.00 -10.81
N ALA A 268 3.99 1.69 -11.01
CA ALA A 268 3.68 0.72 -9.98
C ALA A 268 4.67 -0.44 -9.96
N GLY A 269 4.86 -1.05 -8.82
CA GLY A 269 5.82 -2.13 -8.67
C GLY A 269 6.02 -2.57 -7.23
N TRP A 270 7.12 -3.25 -7.00
CA TRP A 270 7.44 -3.82 -5.72
C TRP A 270 8.15 -2.82 -4.81
N ALA A 271 7.73 -2.75 -3.58
CA ALA A 271 8.51 -2.24 -2.47
C ALA A 271 8.91 -3.42 -1.58
N VAL A 272 10.17 -3.42 -1.15
CA VAL A 272 10.77 -4.43 -0.28
C VAL A 272 11.71 -3.75 0.70
N ARG A 273 11.99 -4.36 1.84
CA ARG A 273 13.02 -3.81 2.75
C ARG A 273 14.39 -3.84 2.12
N ARG A 274 14.80 -4.98 1.60
CA ARG A 274 16.04 -5.22 0.86
C ARG A 274 15.80 -6.33 -0.14
N TRP A 275 16.07 -6.07 -1.41
CA TRP A 275 15.89 -7.08 -2.47
C TRP A 275 16.77 -8.29 -2.28
N ASP A 276 18.02 -8.07 -1.87
CA ASP A 276 18.98 -9.16 -1.68
C ASP A 276 18.67 -10.06 -0.46
N ALA A 277 17.86 -9.55 0.47
CA ALA A 277 17.44 -10.29 1.66
C ALA A 277 16.09 -11.02 1.50
N LEU A 278 15.48 -10.99 0.32
CA LEU A 278 14.27 -11.75 0.04
C LEU A 278 14.55 -13.25 0.08
N SER A 279 13.62 -14.02 0.62
CA SER A 279 13.65 -15.49 0.52
C SER A 279 13.58 -15.90 -0.96
N PRO A 280 14.12 -17.09 -1.32
CA PRO A 280 14.02 -17.57 -2.71
C PRO A 280 12.59 -17.63 -3.23
N LEU A 281 11.61 -17.95 -2.38
CA LEU A 281 10.18 -18.00 -2.72
C LEU A 281 9.61 -16.61 -2.98
N ALA A 282 9.89 -15.64 -2.10
CA ALA A 282 9.42 -14.26 -2.27
C ALA A 282 10.02 -13.62 -3.54
N ARG A 283 11.30 -13.87 -3.80
CA ARG A 283 11.96 -13.41 -5.03
C ARG A 283 11.35 -14.07 -6.27
N ALA A 284 11.14 -15.39 -6.26
CA ALA A 284 10.54 -16.09 -7.38
C ALA A 284 9.11 -15.61 -7.68
N PHE A 285 8.33 -15.31 -6.63
CA PHE A 285 7.00 -14.73 -6.80
C PHE A 285 7.06 -13.33 -7.40
N ALA A 286 7.92 -12.46 -6.87
CA ALA A 286 8.07 -11.08 -7.36
C ALA A 286 8.52 -11.02 -8.83
N GLU A 287 9.49 -11.85 -9.21
CA GLU A 287 9.98 -11.99 -10.59
C GLU A 287 8.91 -12.57 -11.52
N GLY A 288 8.11 -13.54 -11.03
CA GLY A 288 6.99 -14.12 -11.74
C GLY A 288 5.93 -13.07 -12.10
N VAL A 289 5.54 -12.23 -11.14
CA VAL A 289 4.60 -11.11 -11.40
C VAL A 289 5.18 -10.15 -12.42
N ALA A 290 6.42 -9.72 -12.26
CA ALA A 290 7.08 -8.82 -13.21
C ALA A 290 7.17 -9.42 -14.63
N HIS A 291 7.40 -10.73 -14.74
CA HIS A 291 7.41 -11.43 -16.03
C HIS A 291 6.04 -11.44 -16.70
N HIS A 292 4.96 -11.72 -15.96
CA HIS A 292 3.60 -11.70 -16.50
C HIS A 292 3.15 -10.29 -16.89
N CYS A 293 3.53 -9.26 -16.12
CA CYS A 293 3.24 -7.88 -16.48
C CYS A 293 3.89 -7.47 -17.80
N ARG A 294 5.16 -7.82 -18.03
CA ARG A 294 5.88 -7.53 -19.29
C ARG A 294 5.34 -8.28 -20.50
N LYS A 295 4.67 -9.41 -20.33
CA LYS A 295 4.09 -10.20 -21.44
C LYS A 295 2.69 -9.78 -21.84
N ARG A 296 2.03 -8.92 -21.07
CA ARG A 296 0.67 -8.47 -21.41
C ARG A 296 0.70 -7.50 -22.58
N PRO A 297 -0.10 -7.76 -23.66
CA PRO A 297 -0.26 -6.81 -24.76
C PRO A 297 -0.88 -5.51 -24.22
N GLY A 298 -0.28 -4.37 -24.55
CA GLY A 298 -0.79 -3.05 -24.18
C GLY A 298 -0.23 -2.47 -22.86
N MET A 299 0.71 -3.12 -22.20
CA MET A 299 1.61 -2.49 -21.22
C MET A 299 2.93 -2.15 -21.92
N PRO A 300 3.38 -0.88 -21.84
CA PRO A 300 4.66 -0.46 -22.39
C PRO A 300 5.83 -1.09 -21.62
#